data_7a6e4d19008ab721ef83e69f25e451e6
#
_entry.id   7a6e4d19008ab721ef83e69f25e451e6
#
_cell.length_a   1.000
_cell.length_b   1.000
_cell.length_c   1.000
_cell.angle_alpha   90.00
_cell.angle_beta   90.00
_cell.angle_gamma   90.00
#
_symmetry.space_group_name_H-M   'P 1'
#
loop_
_entity.id
_entity.type
_entity.pdbx_description
1 polymer ?
#
loop_
_entity_poly.entity_id
_entity_poly.type
_entity_poly.pdbx_seq_one_letter_code
_entity_poly.pdbx_strand_id
1 'polypeptide(L)'
;LFPYTTLFRSELFRVIRDYGEDKFAKNIAKHICTARAVKPIETTGELTEIIKQSIPMKIRATGGHPAKKTFQAIRIELNQELEVLKNSLDDMIELLNDEGRICIITFHSLEDRIVKTIFKRNENPCTCPSNFPVCVCGKKSKGKVITRKPILPSEEELEENTRSKSAKLRVFERIRQE
;
A
#
# COMPACT_ATOMS: atom_id res chain seq x y z
N LEU A 1 16.24 -10.43 13.40
CA LEU A 1 17.12 -9.69 12.48
C LEU A 1 16.27 -8.83 11.57
N PHE A 2 16.47 -7.52 11.62
CA PHE A 2 15.72 -6.59 10.78
C PHE A 2 16.17 -6.69 9.32
N PRO A 3 15.28 -6.73 8.32
CA PRO A 3 15.64 -6.99 6.92
C PRO A 3 16.58 -5.95 6.32
N TYR A 4 16.57 -4.70 6.84
CA TYR A 4 17.53 -3.68 6.38
C TYR A 4 18.98 -4.01 6.76
N THR A 5 19.21 -4.99 7.64
CA THR A 5 20.56 -5.45 8.02
C THR A 5 21.14 -6.45 7.03
N THR A 6 20.31 -7.16 6.25
CA THR A 6 20.74 -8.26 5.38
C THR A 6 20.47 -8.03 3.90
N LEU A 7 19.45 -7.26 3.53
CA LEU A 7 19.11 -7.02 2.11
C LEU A 7 20.26 -6.37 1.34
N PHE A 8 20.49 -6.81 0.11
CA PHE A 8 21.42 -6.15 -0.81
C PHE A 8 20.95 -4.72 -1.10
N ARG A 9 21.88 -3.84 -1.46
CA ARG A 9 21.58 -2.43 -1.75
C ARG A 9 20.48 -2.25 -2.81
N SER A 10 20.45 -3.10 -3.84
CA SER A 10 19.45 -3.09 -4.89
C SER A 10 18.05 -3.44 -4.36
N GLU A 11 17.95 -4.41 -3.49
CA GLU A 11 16.69 -4.82 -2.86
C GLU A 11 16.19 -3.77 -1.88
N LEU A 12 17.08 -3.24 -1.03
CA LEU A 12 16.74 -2.17 -0.12
C LEU A 12 16.26 -0.91 -0.87
N PHE A 13 16.91 -0.56 -1.99
CA PHE A 13 16.45 0.50 -2.87
C PHE A 13 15.06 0.19 -3.43
N ARG A 14 14.80 -1.02 -3.93
CA ARG A 14 13.49 -1.45 -4.42
C ARG A 14 12.42 -1.29 -3.35
N VAL A 15 12.65 -1.82 -2.17
CA VAL A 15 11.73 -1.76 -1.04
C VAL A 15 11.37 -0.31 -0.69
N ILE A 16 12.38 0.55 -0.49
CA ILE A 16 12.14 1.95 -0.12
C ILE A 16 11.48 2.74 -1.25
N ARG A 17 11.80 2.46 -2.52
CA ARG A 17 11.18 3.10 -3.68
C ARG A 17 9.74 2.67 -3.85
N ASP A 18 9.48 1.36 -3.86
CA ASP A 18 8.19 0.80 -4.26
C ASP A 18 7.15 0.86 -3.12
N TYR A 19 7.57 0.62 -1.88
CA TYR A 19 6.68 0.62 -0.72
C TYR A 19 6.73 1.91 0.10
N GLY A 20 7.83 2.64 0.05
CA GLY A 20 7.93 3.96 0.68
C GLY A 20 7.50 5.10 -0.23
N GLU A 21 7.46 4.88 -1.54
CA GLU A 21 7.26 5.94 -2.54
C GLU A 21 8.17 7.14 -2.25
N ASP A 22 9.45 6.85 -1.87
CA ASP A 22 10.41 7.86 -1.44
C ASP A 22 11.35 8.26 -2.57
N LYS A 23 11.39 9.56 -2.86
CA LYS A 23 12.26 10.14 -3.92
C LYS A 23 13.74 9.93 -3.63
N PHE A 24 14.12 9.81 -2.37
CA PHE A 24 15.50 9.64 -1.91
C PHE A 24 15.89 8.18 -1.69
N ALA A 25 15.05 7.22 -2.09
CA ALA A 25 15.25 5.79 -1.86
C ALA A 25 16.66 5.29 -2.22
N LYS A 26 17.21 5.75 -3.36
CA LYS A 26 18.56 5.37 -3.82
C LYS A 26 19.64 5.85 -2.84
N ASN A 27 19.50 7.06 -2.36
CA ASN A 27 20.47 7.68 -1.44
C ASN A 27 20.33 7.06 -0.03
N ILE A 28 19.13 6.86 0.43
CA ILE A 28 18.83 6.20 1.72
C ILE A 28 19.43 4.78 1.71
N ALA A 29 19.15 3.97 0.70
CA ALA A 29 19.70 2.62 0.58
C ALA A 29 21.25 2.61 0.57
N LYS A 30 21.88 3.58 -0.12
CA LYS A 30 23.34 3.73 -0.10
C LYS A 30 23.86 3.99 1.31
N HIS A 31 23.29 4.97 2.02
CA HIS A 31 23.76 5.35 3.36
C HIS A 31 23.55 4.23 4.39
N ILE A 32 22.41 3.54 4.34
CA ILE A 32 22.17 2.36 5.18
C ILE A 32 23.25 1.30 4.94
N CYS A 33 23.53 0.96 3.68
CA CYS A 33 24.56 -0.02 3.35
C CYS A 33 25.96 0.41 3.78
N THR A 34 26.30 1.68 3.64
CA THR A 34 27.60 2.22 4.08
C THR A 34 27.72 2.18 5.60
N ALA A 35 26.67 2.59 6.32
CA ALA A 35 26.67 2.60 7.78
C ALA A 35 26.80 1.18 8.36
N ARG A 36 25.99 0.23 7.88
CA ARG A 36 26.02 -1.15 8.37
C ARG A 36 27.30 -1.91 8.06
N ALA A 37 28.06 -1.47 7.04
CA ALA A 37 29.37 -2.05 6.73
C ALA A 37 30.45 -1.67 7.76
N VAL A 38 30.25 -0.55 8.48
CA VAL A 38 31.14 -0.08 9.54
C VAL A 38 30.73 -0.65 10.91
N LYS A 39 29.40 -0.55 11.21
CA LYS A 39 28.83 -1.01 12.47
C LYS A 39 27.39 -1.48 12.24
N PRO A 40 26.94 -2.58 12.87
CA PRO A 40 25.52 -2.97 12.84
C PRO A 40 24.60 -1.83 13.29
N ILE A 41 23.46 -1.68 12.61
CA ILE A 41 22.41 -0.72 13.00
C ILE A 41 21.47 -1.47 13.95
N GLU A 42 21.47 -1.12 15.22
CA GLU A 42 20.78 -1.87 16.28
C GLU A 42 19.48 -1.21 16.73
N THR A 43 19.35 0.11 16.53
CA THR A 43 18.20 0.87 17.02
C THR A 43 17.48 1.62 15.90
N THR A 44 16.18 1.88 16.13
CA THR A 44 15.38 2.74 15.24
C THR A 44 15.90 4.18 15.20
N GLY A 45 16.51 4.65 16.30
CA GLY A 45 17.16 5.96 16.39
C GLY A 45 18.35 6.07 15.44
N GLU A 46 19.27 5.10 15.45
CA GLU A 46 20.41 5.05 14.52
C GLU A 46 19.94 5.05 13.06
N LEU A 47 18.96 4.21 12.74
CA LEU A 47 18.39 4.18 11.39
C LEU A 47 17.77 5.52 11.00
N THR A 48 17.06 6.17 11.91
CA THR A 48 16.46 7.49 11.68
C THR A 48 17.51 8.56 11.34
N GLU A 49 18.64 8.58 12.06
CA GLU A 49 19.71 9.53 11.80
C GLU A 49 20.38 9.27 10.44
N ILE A 50 20.61 8.02 10.07
CA ILE A 50 21.13 7.65 8.74
C ILE A 50 20.17 8.12 7.63
N ILE A 51 18.86 7.93 7.81
CA ILE A 51 17.86 8.39 6.85
C ILE A 51 17.85 9.91 6.76
N LYS A 52 17.88 10.62 7.89
CA LYS A 52 17.96 12.09 7.91
C LYS A 52 19.17 12.60 7.13
N GLN A 53 20.34 12.01 7.33
CA GLN A 53 21.57 12.38 6.63
C GLN A 53 21.48 12.13 5.11
N SER A 54 20.63 11.20 4.69
CA SER A 54 20.40 10.85 3.29
C SER A 54 19.50 11.84 2.55
N ILE A 55 18.81 12.73 3.27
CA ILE A 55 17.80 13.65 2.72
C ILE A 55 18.30 15.09 2.89
N PRO A 56 18.24 15.96 1.86
CA PRO A 56 18.65 17.35 1.96
C PRO A 56 17.92 18.11 3.08
N MET A 57 18.63 18.95 3.83
CA MET A 57 18.10 19.69 4.97
C MET A 57 16.84 20.51 4.63
N LYS A 58 16.83 21.16 3.47
CA LYS A 58 15.69 21.95 2.99
C LYS A 58 14.39 21.13 2.89
N ILE A 59 14.49 19.88 2.50
CA ILE A 59 13.33 18.96 2.37
C ILE A 59 12.89 18.46 3.74
N ARG A 60 13.85 18.20 4.65
CA ARG A 60 13.54 17.78 6.03
C ARG A 60 12.76 18.82 6.82
N ALA A 61 13.01 20.10 6.57
CA ALA A 61 12.37 21.21 7.27
C ALA A 61 10.90 21.42 6.88
N THR A 62 10.50 21.01 5.69
CA THR A 62 9.14 21.25 5.14
C THR A 62 8.24 20.05 5.15
N GLY A 63 8.76 18.86 5.48
CA GLY A 63 8.04 17.57 5.46
C GLY A 63 7.69 17.05 6.86
N GLY A 64 6.91 15.98 6.90
CA GLY A 64 6.71 15.17 8.11
C GLY A 64 7.99 14.43 8.52
N HIS A 65 7.88 13.53 9.49
CA HIS A 65 9.03 12.75 9.97
C HIS A 65 9.77 12.04 8.82
N PRO A 66 11.06 12.34 8.58
CA PRO A 66 11.77 11.94 7.36
C PRO A 66 11.90 10.42 7.19
N ALA A 67 11.91 9.67 8.28
CA ALA A 67 12.02 8.22 8.23
C ALA A 67 10.67 7.48 8.08
N LYS A 68 9.53 8.19 8.15
CA LYS A 68 8.18 7.55 8.11
C LYS A 68 8.01 6.61 6.92
N LYS A 69 8.37 7.08 5.72
CA LYS A 69 8.23 6.31 4.48
C LYS A 69 9.14 5.08 4.44
N THR A 70 10.36 5.21 4.92
CA THR A 70 11.31 4.09 4.99
C THR A 70 10.85 3.04 5.99
N PHE A 71 10.37 3.44 7.18
CA PHE A 71 9.82 2.49 8.15
C PHE A 71 8.56 1.80 7.62
N GLN A 72 7.67 2.53 6.95
CA GLN A 72 6.51 1.94 6.28
C GLN A 72 6.95 0.89 5.25
N ALA A 73 7.92 1.21 4.41
CA ALA A 73 8.43 0.31 3.38
C ALA A 73 9.01 -1.00 3.98
N ILE A 74 9.80 -0.88 5.03
CA ILE A 74 10.37 -2.02 5.73
C ILE A 74 9.27 -2.89 6.37
N ARG A 75 8.26 -2.28 6.98
CA ARG A 75 7.14 -2.99 7.59
C ARG A 75 6.33 -3.78 6.55
N ILE A 76 6.03 -3.15 5.42
CA ILE A 76 5.29 -3.77 4.31
C ILE A 76 6.05 -4.98 3.78
N GLU A 77 7.37 -4.86 3.54
CA GLU A 77 8.20 -5.97 3.05
C GLU A 77 8.26 -7.12 4.05
N LEU A 78 8.47 -6.81 5.34
CA LEU A 78 8.57 -7.81 6.40
C LEU A 78 7.30 -8.62 6.57
N ASN A 79 6.17 -7.92 6.65
CA ASN A 79 4.88 -8.53 6.95
C ASN A 79 4.17 -9.01 5.68
N GLN A 80 4.74 -8.77 4.50
CA GLN A 80 4.12 -9.06 3.20
C GLN A 80 2.69 -8.47 3.10
N GLU A 81 2.47 -7.30 3.71
CA GLU A 81 1.14 -6.71 3.90
C GLU A 81 0.34 -6.61 2.60
N LEU A 82 0.99 -6.18 1.52
CA LEU A 82 0.33 -6.01 0.22
C LEU A 82 0.02 -7.33 -0.48
N GLU A 83 0.87 -8.34 -0.34
CA GLU A 83 0.61 -9.68 -0.90
C GLU A 83 -0.53 -10.39 -0.16
N VAL A 84 -0.54 -10.33 1.16
CA VAL A 84 -1.64 -10.87 1.97
C VAL A 84 -2.96 -10.22 1.57
N LEU A 85 -3.01 -8.88 1.50
CA LEU A 85 -4.21 -8.15 1.08
C LEU A 85 -4.66 -8.55 -0.33
N LYS A 86 -3.72 -8.61 -1.27
CA LYS A 86 -4.01 -8.94 -2.66
C LYS A 86 -4.54 -10.36 -2.84
N ASN A 87 -3.98 -11.32 -2.11
CA ASN A 87 -4.35 -12.73 -2.24
C ASN A 87 -5.66 -13.05 -1.52
N SER A 88 -5.99 -12.36 -0.42
CA SER A 88 -7.20 -12.62 0.36
C SER A 88 -8.47 -11.95 -0.17
N LEU A 89 -8.36 -10.83 -0.90
CA LEU A 89 -9.54 -10.05 -1.29
C LEU A 89 -10.48 -10.77 -2.27
N ASP A 90 -9.94 -11.54 -3.21
CA ASP A 90 -10.77 -12.30 -4.15
C ASP A 90 -11.55 -13.41 -3.41
N ASP A 91 -10.90 -14.10 -2.47
CA ASP A 91 -11.53 -15.14 -1.66
C ASP A 91 -12.60 -14.54 -0.73
N MET A 92 -12.33 -13.37 -0.13
CA MET A 92 -13.32 -12.65 0.67
C MET A 92 -14.58 -12.27 -0.14
N ILE A 93 -14.41 -11.85 -1.40
CA ILE A 93 -15.53 -11.54 -2.29
C ILE A 93 -16.34 -12.80 -2.62
N GLU A 94 -15.69 -13.94 -2.81
CA GLU A 94 -16.37 -15.21 -3.07
C GLU A 94 -17.19 -15.71 -1.87
N LEU A 95 -16.76 -15.43 -0.66
CA LEU A 95 -17.42 -15.81 0.57
C LEU A 95 -18.63 -14.92 0.93
N LEU A 96 -18.82 -13.79 0.25
CA LEU A 96 -19.99 -12.95 0.49
C LEU A 96 -21.28 -13.65 0.05
N ASN A 97 -22.33 -13.49 0.84
CA ASN A 97 -23.68 -13.82 0.40
C ASN A 97 -24.14 -12.87 -0.72
N ASP A 98 -25.19 -13.24 -1.43
CA ASP A 98 -25.85 -12.35 -2.38
C ASP A 98 -26.24 -11.04 -1.68
N GLU A 99 -25.97 -9.91 -2.34
CA GLU A 99 -26.16 -8.56 -1.79
C GLU A 99 -25.30 -8.22 -0.58
N GLY A 100 -24.42 -9.15 -0.16
CA GLY A 100 -23.44 -8.93 0.89
C GLY A 100 -22.42 -7.87 0.52
N ARG A 101 -21.96 -7.11 1.50
CA ARG A 101 -20.99 -6.01 1.32
C ARG A 101 -19.67 -6.29 2.03
N ILE A 102 -18.59 -6.03 1.35
CA ILE A 102 -17.26 -5.95 1.95
C ILE A 102 -16.84 -4.48 2.05
N CYS A 103 -16.44 -4.08 3.25
CA CYS A 103 -15.97 -2.74 3.58
C CYS A 103 -14.51 -2.82 3.98
N ILE A 104 -13.63 -2.14 3.26
CA ILE A 104 -12.18 -2.15 3.51
C ILE A 104 -11.71 -0.75 3.82
N ILE A 105 -11.06 -0.58 4.99
CA ILE A 105 -10.37 0.64 5.37
C ILE A 105 -8.88 0.46 5.10
N THR A 106 -8.29 1.39 4.38
CA THR A 106 -6.87 1.42 4.04
C THR A 106 -6.24 2.70 4.61
N PHE A 107 -4.96 2.65 4.97
CA PHE A 107 -4.24 3.76 5.60
C PHE A 107 -3.11 4.33 4.74
N HIS A 108 -2.80 3.70 3.61
CA HIS A 108 -1.82 4.25 2.66
C HIS A 108 -2.20 3.99 1.20
N SER A 109 -1.52 4.70 0.29
CA SER A 109 -1.80 4.72 -1.15
C SER A 109 -1.72 3.35 -1.83
N LEU A 110 -0.80 2.50 -1.39
CA LEU A 110 -0.57 1.19 -2.01
C LEU A 110 -1.72 0.22 -1.69
N GLU A 111 -2.18 0.16 -0.43
CA GLU A 111 -3.36 -0.62 -0.05
C GLU A 111 -4.58 -0.16 -0.84
N ASP A 112 -4.85 1.15 -0.84
CA ASP A 112 -6.01 1.73 -1.54
C ASP A 112 -5.99 1.39 -3.04
N ARG A 113 -4.81 1.40 -3.67
CA ARG A 113 -4.62 1.03 -5.07
C ARG A 113 -4.96 -0.45 -5.32
N ILE A 114 -4.55 -1.35 -4.44
CA ILE A 114 -4.84 -2.78 -4.52
C ILE A 114 -6.35 -3.02 -4.41
N VAL A 115 -6.98 -2.50 -3.35
CA VAL A 115 -8.42 -2.65 -3.11
C VAL A 115 -9.22 -2.12 -4.30
N LYS A 116 -8.92 -0.89 -4.75
CA LYS A 116 -9.55 -0.27 -5.92
C LYS A 116 -9.42 -1.15 -7.17
N THR A 117 -8.23 -1.69 -7.40
CA THR A 117 -7.95 -2.50 -8.60
C THR A 117 -8.70 -3.83 -8.56
N ILE A 118 -8.72 -4.50 -7.41
CA ILE A 118 -9.41 -5.78 -7.25
C ILE A 118 -10.92 -5.61 -7.33
N PHE A 119 -11.49 -4.61 -6.67
CA PHE A 119 -12.92 -4.31 -6.74
C PHE A 119 -13.34 -4.00 -8.18
N LYS A 120 -12.56 -3.17 -8.91
CA LYS A 120 -12.84 -2.86 -10.30
C LYS A 120 -12.74 -4.10 -11.20
N ARG A 121 -11.77 -4.98 -10.97
CA ARG A 121 -11.61 -6.23 -11.72
C ARG A 121 -12.79 -7.18 -11.49
N ASN A 122 -13.30 -7.27 -10.26
CA ASN A 122 -14.46 -8.09 -9.92
C ASN A 122 -15.77 -7.50 -10.42
N GLU A 123 -15.88 -6.16 -10.54
CA GLU A 123 -17.01 -5.49 -11.20
C GLU A 123 -16.99 -5.68 -12.71
N ASN A 124 -15.83 -5.54 -13.34
CA ASN A 124 -15.65 -5.63 -14.79
C ASN A 124 -14.51 -6.61 -15.10
N PRO A 125 -14.77 -7.93 -15.04
CA PRO A 125 -13.73 -8.94 -15.19
C PRO A 125 -13.32 -9.20 -16.64
N CYS A 126 -13.95 -8.56 -17.61
CA CYS A 126 -13.68 -8.74 -19.03
C CYS A 126 -12.21 -8.43 -19.36
N THR A 127 -11.56 -9.36 -20.08
CA THR A 127 -10.17 -9.25 -20.56
C THR A 127 -10.08 -9.19 -22.09
N CYS A 128 -11.20 -9.06 -22.78
CA CYS A 128 -11.20 -8.90 -24.23
C CYS A 128 -10.60 -7.56 -24.64
N PRO A 129 -9.91 -7.49 -25.80
CA PRO A 129 -9.49 -6.22 -26.36
C PRO A 129 -10.68 -5.27 -26.55
N SER A 130 -10.46 -3.98 -26.31
CA SER A 130 -11.53 -2.97 -26.38
C SER A 130 -12.18 -2.79 -27.77
N ASN A 131 -11.50 -3.25 -28.81
CA ASN A 131 -11.99 -3.22 -30.22
C ASN A 131 -12.84 -4.44 -30.59
N PHE A 132 -13.04 -5.40 -29.68
CA PHE A 132 -13.94 -6.54 -30.00
C PHE A 132 -15.40 -6.12 -29.90
N PRO A 133 -16.22 -6.43 -30.92
CA PRO A 133 -17.63 -6.05 -30.94
C PRO A 133 -18.46 -6.78 -29.87
N VAL A 134 -18.05 -7.99 -29.48
CA VAL A 134 -18.73 -8.82 -28.47
C VAL A 134 -17.70 -9.44 -27.52
N CYS A 135 -18.04 -9.52 -26.25
CA CYS A 135 -17.22 -10.18 -25.26
C CYS A 135 -17.23 -11.72 -25.47
N VAL A 136 -16.04 -12.30 -25.63
CA VAL A 136 -15.84 -13.75 -25.85
C VAL A 136 -15.14 -14.43 -24.66
N CYS A 137 -14.75 -13.70 -23.61
CA CYS A 137 -14.01 -14.29 -22.47
C CYS A 137 -14.89 -15.05 -21.48
N GLY A 138 -16.21 -14.94 -21.57
CA GLY A 138 -17.17 -15.63 -20.69
C GLY A 138 -17.14 -15.21 -19.22
N LYS A 139 -16.30 -14.23 -18.84
CA LYS A 139 -16.20 -13.77 -17.45
C LYS A 139 -17.40 -12.94 -17.05
N LYS A 140 -18.05 -13.31 -15.95
CA LYS A 140 -19.20 -12.60 -15.38
C LYS A 140 -18.75 -11.68 -14.24
N SER A 141 -19.44 -10.53 -14.09
CA SER A 141 -19.28 -9.65 -12.94
C SER A 141 -19.67 -10.38 -11.66
N LYS A 142 -18.87 -10.20 -10.60
CA LYS A 142 -19.17 -10.74 -9.26
C LYS A 142 -19.91 -9.74 -8.38
N GLY A 143 -19.95 -8.47 -8.77
CA GLY A 143 -20.57 -7.44 -7.96
C GLY A 143 -20.37 -6.04 -8.50
N LYS A 144 -20.65 -5.06 -7.69
CA LYS A 144 -20.52 -3.64 -8.04
C LYS A 144 -19.71 -2.87 -7.01
N VAL A 145 -18.94 -1.91 -7.49
CA VAL A 145 -18.19 -0.96 -6.63
C VAL A 145 -19.17 0.12 -6.14
N ILE A 146 -19.50 0.11 -4.87
CA ILE A 146 -20.40 1.08 -4.26
C ILE A 146 -19.71 2.44 -4.14
N THR A 147 -18.45 2.45 -3.70
CA THR A 147 -17.66 3.67 -3.51
C THR A 147 -16.68 3.88 -4.67
N ARG A 148 -17.09 4.56 -5.73
CA ARG A 148 -16.17 4.92 -6.84
C ARG A 148 -15.05 5.84 -6.38
N LYS A 149 -15.34 6.80 -5.50
CA LYS A 149 -14.37 7.56 -4.71
C LYS A 149 -14.34 6.98 -3.30
N PRO A 150 -13.18 6.91 -2.64
CA PRO A 150 -13.14 6.44 -1.24
C PRO A 150 -13.90 7.41 -0.35
N ILE A 151 -14.54 6.88 0.68
CA ILE A 151 -15.07 7.71 1.78
C ILE A 151 -13.89 8.06 2.67
N LEU A 152 -13.75 9.33 2.99
CA LEU A 152 -12.73 9.87 3.88
C LEU A 152 -13.33 10.12 5.26
N PRO A 153 -12.53 10.17 6.33
CA PRO A 153 -13.00 10.52 7.66
C PRO A 153 -13.61 11.94 7.67
N SER A 154 -14.62 12.14 8.49
CA SER A 154 -15.22 13.46 8.73
C SER A 154 -14.27 14.36 9.53
N GLU A 155 -14.57 15.67 9.58
CA GLU A 155 -13.81 16.61 10.40
C GLU A 155 -13.90 16.26 11.88
N GLU A 156 -15.08 15.85 12.36
CA GLU A 156 -15.32 15.39 13.73
C GLU A 156 -14.44 14.17 14.07
N GLU A 157 -14.39 13.17 13.17
CA GLU A 157 -13.53 12.00 13.37
C GLU A 157 -12.04 12.36 13.38
N LEU A 158 -11.62 13.35 12.58
CA LEU A 158 -10.25 13.83 12.56
C LEU A 158 -9.85 14.56 13.85
N GLU A 159 -10.78 15.25 14.48
CA GLU A 159 -10.57 15.90 15.77
C GLU A 159 -10.45 14.87 16.90
N GLU A 160 -11.32 13.87 16.93
CA GLU A 160 -11.30 12.81 17.95
C GLU A 160 -10.16 11.82 17.74
N ASN A 161 -9.83 11.49 16.49
CA ASN A 161 -8.85 10.48 16.13
C ASN A 161 -7.93 10.94 15.01
N THR A 162 -6.87 11.63 15.34
CA THR A 162 -5.86 12.12 14.38
C THR A 162 -5.20 11.02 13.54
N ARG A 163 -5.27 9.75 13.97
CA ARG A 163 -4.75 8.60 13.22
C ARG A 163 -5.60 8.27 12.00
N SER A 164 -6.87 8.67 11.97
CA SER A 164 -7.78 8.46 10.85
C SER A 164 -7.44 9.29 9.61
N LYS A 165 -6.55 10.29 9.72
CA LYS A 165 -6.19 11.24 8.65
C LYS A 165 -5.85 10.61 7.29
N SER A 166 -5.32 9.41 7.28
CA SER A 166 -4.95 8.69 6.05
C SER A 166 -5.95 7.61 5.68
N ALA A 167 -7.02 7.42 6.46
CA ALA A 167 -7.99 6.37 6.25
C ALA A 167 -8.82 6.61 4.98
N LYS A 168 -9.09 5.52 4.27
CA LYS A 168 -9.94 5.50 3.07
C LYS A 168 -10.81 4.26 3.12
N LEU A 169 -12.12 4.45 3.17
CA LEU A 169 -13.08 3.35 3.14
C LEU A 169 -13.52 3.09 1.69
N ARG A 170 -13.45 1.83 1.28
CA ARG A 170 -14.01 1.33 0.02
C ARG A 170 -15.01 0.22 0.28
N VAL A 171 -16.07 0.20 -0.49
CA VAL A 171 -17.17 -0.75 -0.38
C VAL A 171 -17.45 -1.39 -1.73
N PHE A 172 -17.56 -2.73 -1.72
CA PHE A 172 -17.98 -3.55 -2.84
C PHE A 172 -19.18 -4.40 -2.40
N GLU A 173 -20.16 -4.58 -3.27
CA GLU A 173 -21.36 -5.37 -3.01
C GLU A 173 -21.43 -6.51 -4.02
N ARG A 174 -21.60 -7.75 -3.53
CA ARG A 174 -21.81 -8.90 -4.37
C ARG A 174 -23.19 -8.84 -5.02
N ILE A 175 -23.28 -9.14 -6.31
CA ILE A 175 -24.55 -9.29 -7.01
C ILE A 175 -24.98 -10.75 -6.98
N ARG A 176 -26.30 -10.97 -7.05
CA ARG A 176 -26.87 -12.30 -7.20
C ARG A 176 -26.35 -12.95 -8.48
N GLN A 177 -25.84 -14.17 -8.36
CA GLN A 177 -25.42 -14.96 -9.52
C GLN A 177 -26.64 -15.81 -9.94
N GLU A 178 -27.16 -15.55 -11.14
CA GLU A 178 -28.18 -16.39 -11.79
C GLU A 178 -27.58 -17.70 -12.32
#